data_4e49b08f44847cff15b8d6cfb15dc845
#
_entry.id   4e49b08f44847cff15b8d6cfb15dc845
#
_cell.length_a   1.000
_cell.length_b   1.000
_cell.length_c   1.000
_cell.angle_alpha   90.00
_cell.angle_beta   90.00
_cell.angle_gamma   90.00
#
_symmetry.space_group_name_H-M   'P 1'
#
loop_
_entity.id
_entity.type
_entity.pdbx_description
1 polymer ?
#
loop_
_entity_poly.entity_id
_entity_poly.type
_entity_poly.pdbx_seq_one_letter_code
_entity_poly.pdbx_strand_id
1 'polypeptide(L)'
;YIIEQTCFCAINPNMRNNYEKLVSNLLVKGGQLIGLWFPLDKHIDEGGPPWATSVREVKNLFSNNWIVESEEFSNLSINPRKDREKLIVFRKL
;
A
#
# COMPACT_ATOMS: atom_id res chain seq x y z
N TYR A 1 11.51 -2.34 9.87
CA TYR A 1 10.43 -2.48 8.87
C TYR A 1 9.14 -1.87 9.37
N ILE A 2 8.25 -1.57 8.43
CA ILE A 2 6.90 -1.09 8.72
C ILE A 2 5.91 -2.07 8.07
N ILE A 3 4.86 -2.42 8.83
CA ILE A 3 3.75 -3.23 8.32
C ILE A 3 2.56 -2.29 8.07
N GLU A 4 2.04 -2.34 6.85
CA GLU A 4 0.88 -1.57 6.42
C GLU A 4 -0.31 -2.51 6.21
N GLN A 5 -1.39 -2.30 6.98
CA GLN A 5 -2.65 -3.01 6.79
C GLN A 5 -3.79 -2.08 7.19
N THR A 6 -4.66 -1.80 6.24
CA THR A 6 -5.88 -0.97 6.41
C THR A 6 -5.65 0.48 6.87
N CYS A 7 -4.42 0.93 6.98
CA CYS A 7 -4.12 2.32 7.31
C CYS A 7 -4.19 3.22 6.06
N PHE A 8 -3.55 2.79 4.99
CA PHE A 8 -3.49 3.55 3.74
C PHE A 8 -4.89 3.79 3.15
N CYS A 9 -5.76 2.78 3.17
CA CYS A 9 -7.12 2.90 2.65
C CYS A 9 -8.03 3.75 3.55
N ALA A 10 -7.63 4.03 4.77
CA ALA A 10 -8.40 4.85 5.71
C ALA A 10 -8.14 6.35 5.56
N ILE A 11 -7.06 6.74 4.89
CA ILE A 11 -6.73 8.16 4.69
C ILE A 11 -7.26 8.67 3.36
N ASN A 12 -7.59 9.96 3.33
CA ASN A 12 -8.04 10.60 2.10
C ASN A 12 -6.94 10.50 1.03
N PRO A 13 -7.28 10.16 -0.23
CA PRO A 13 -6.29 10.07 -1.31
C PRO A 13 -5.40 11.28 -1.47
N ASN A 14 -5.89 12.47 -1.13
CA ASN A 14 -5.09 13.70 -1.18
C ASN A 14 -3.91 13.70 -0.22
N MET A 15 -3.92 12.82 0.78
CA MET A 15 -2.88 12.70 1.79
C MET A 15 -1.88 11.59 1.49
N ARG A 16 -2.02 10.89 0.36
CA ARG A 16 -1.17 9.74 0.04
C ARG A 16 0.30 10.13 -0.14
N ASN A 17 0.58 11.28 -0.73
CA ASN A 17 1.94 11.77 -0.86
C ASN A 17 2.57 12.04 0.52
N ASN A 18 1.79 12.58 1.45
CA ASN A 18 2.25 12.80 2.82
C ASN A 18 2.50 11.48 3.55
N TYR A 19 1.67 10.49 3.29
CA TYR A 19 1.85 9.14 3.84
C TYR A 19 3.18 8.53 3.39
N GLU A 20 3.49 8.62 2.09
CA GLU A 20 4.76 8.12 1.55
C GLU A 20 5.96 8.82 2.20
N LYS A 21 5.90 10.13 2.35
CA LYS A 21 6.95 10.91 3.01
C LYS A 21 7.14 10.50 4.47
N LEU A 22 6.05 10.29 5.19
CA LEU A 22 6.10 9.85 6.58
C LEU A 22 6.78 8.49 6.69
N VAL A 23 6.35 7.54 5.88
CA VAL A 23 6.92 6.17 5.88
C VAL A 23 8.40 6.23 5.51
N SER A 24 8.76 7.03 4.50
CA SER A 24 10.15 7.20 4.08
C SER A 24 11.00 7.77 5.20
N ASN A 25 10.47 8.71 5.97
CA ASN A 25 11.21 9.31 7.09
C ASN A 25 11.38 8.36 8.28
N LEU A 26 10.43 7.43 8.47
CA LEU A 26 10.47 6.48 9.57
C LEU A 26 11.38 5.29 9.30
N LEU A 27 11.62 4.95 8.03
CA LEU A 27 12.46 3.82 7.67
C LEU A 27 13.90 4.25 7.40
N VAL A 28 14.83 3.43 7.88
CA VAL A 28 16.23 3.57 7.50
C VAL A 28 16.43 3.10 6.05
N LYS A 29 17.52 3.51 5.45
CA LYS A 29 17.94 3.03 4.13
C LYS A 29 18.05 1.50 4.16
N GLY A 30 17.44 0.84 3.19
CA GLY A 30 17.36 -0.62 3.15
C GLY A 30 16.21 -1.21 3.96
N GLY A 31 15.44 -0.37 4.67
CA GLY A 31 14.25 -0.81 5.40
C GLY A 31 13.12 -1.25 4.47
N GLN A 32 12.21 -2.03 4.99
CA GLN A 32 11.11 -2.60 4.22
C GLN A 32 9.76 -2.05 4.67
N LEU A 33 8.91 -1.73 3.68
CA LEU A 33 7.49 -1.48 3.88
C LEU A 33 6.74 -2.71 3.37
N ILE A 34 6.13 -3.45 4.28
CA ILE A 34 5.40 -4.68 4.00
C ILE A 34 3.92 -4.35 4.06
N GLY A 35 3.27 -4.30 2.92
CA GLY A 35 1.88 -3.85 2.85
C GLY A 35 0.93 -4.87 2.25
N LEU A 36 -0.27 -4.93 2.83
CA LEU A 36 -1.44 -5.56 2.24
C LEU A 36 -2.31 -4.44 1.68
N TRP A 37 -2.25 -4.24 0.38
CA TRP A 37 -2.88 -3.10 -0.30
C TRP A 37 -4.30 -3.45 -0.73
N PHE A 38 -5.27 -2.69 -0.24
CA PHE A 38 -6.71 -2.96 -0.27
C PHE A 38 -7.49 -1.65 -0.25
N PRO A 39 -8.70 -1.56 -0.81
CA PRO A 39 -9.35 -2.52 -1.70
C PRO A 39 -8.96 -2.30 -3.16
N LEU A 40 -8.72 -3.37 -3.89
CA LEU A 40 -8.29 -3.32 -5.29
C LEU A 40 -9.46 -3.36 -6.30
N ASP A 41 -10.65 -3.74 -5.84
CA ASP A 41 -11.84 -3.94 -6.67
C ASP A 41 -12.86 -2.80 -6.57
N LYS A 42 -12.48 -1.69 -5.97
CA LYS A 42 -13.36 -0.55 -5.72
C LYS A 42 -12.98 0.63 -6.61
N HIS A 43 -13.98 1.41 -7.03
CA HIS A 43 -13.76 2.66 -7.73
C HIS A 43 -13.56 3.81 -6.75
N ILE A 44 -12.67 4.74 -7.10
CA ILE A 44 -12.40 5.90 -6.24
C ILE A 44 -13.64 6.77 -6.02
N ASP A 45 -14.56 6.78 -7.01
CA ASP A 45 -15.81 7.55 -6.93
C ASP A 45 -16.78 7.02 -5.88
N GLU A 46 -16.59 5.80 -5.41
CA GLU A 46 -17.42 5.23 -4.35
C GLU A 46 -17.13 5.83 -2.98
N GLY A 47 -16.07 6.66 -2.89
CA GLY A 47 -15.72 7.30 -1.65
C GLY A 47 -15.03 6.38 -0.66
N GLY A 48 -14.98 6.79 0.58
CA GLY A 48 -14.32 6.03 1.64
C GLY A 48 -14.66 6.56 3.03
N PRO A 49 -13.98 6.08 4.09
CA PRO A 49 -13.13 4.89 4.09
C PRO A 49 -13.90 3.58 3.95
N PRO A 50 -13.34 2.52 3.38
CA PRO A 50 -12.01 2.47 2.77
C PRO A 50 -12.01 3.09 1.38
N TRP A 51 -10.98 3.88 1.09
CA TRP A 51 -10.79 4.50 -0.22
C TRP A 51 -10.15 3.51 -1.18
N ALA A 52 -10.64 3.49 -2.42
CA ALA A 52 -10.10 2.62 -3.46
C ALA A 52 -8.60 2.84 -3.67
N THR A 53 -7.91 1.78 -4.05
CA THR A 53 -6.52 1.86 -4.47
C THR A 53 -6.29 0.91 -5.64
N SER A 54 -5.17 1.07 -6.33
CA SER A 54 -4.74 0.14 -7.35
C SER A 54 -3.26 -0.15 -7.17
N VAL A 55 -2.83 -1.32 -7.67
CA VAL A 55 -1.41 -1.71 -7.64
C VAL A 55 -0.58 -0.65 -8.37
N ARG A 56 -1.09 -0.15 -9.49
CA ARG A 56 -0.42 0.89 -10.27
C ARG A 56 -0.19 2.17 -9.46
N GLU A 57 -1.22 2.64 -8.75
CA GLU A 57 -1.12 3.85 -7.92
C GLU A 57 -0.11 3.66 -6.79
N VAL A 58 -0.17 2.51 -6.12
CA VAL A 58 0.76 2.19 -5.03
C VAL A 58 2.19 2.16 -5.55
N LYS A 59 2.43 1.50 -6.66
CA LYS A 59 3.78 1.43 -7.26
C LYS A 59 4.27 2.80 -7.72
N ASN A 60 3.38 3.66 -8.24
CA ASN A 60 3.75 5.02 -8.63
C ASN A 60 4.12 5.87 -7.43
N LEU A 61 3.38 5.72 -6.32
CA LEU A 61 3.65 6.45 -5.09
C LEU A 61 5.00 6.06 -4.49
N PHE A 62 5.32 4.76 -4.50
CA PHE A 62 6.57 4.22 -3.97
C PHE A 62 7.50 3.85 -5.12
N SER A 63 7.92 4.85 -5.90
CA SER A 63 8.74 4.62 -7.09
C SER A 63 10.13 5.25 -7.02
N ASN A 64 10.25 6.51 -6.59
CA ASN A 64 11.50 7.27 -6.71
C ASN A 64 12.59 6.78 -5.77
N ASN A 65 12.23 6.47 -4.52
CA ASN A 65 13.19 6.08 -3.48
C ASN A 65 12.98 4.65 -3.01
N TRP A 66 12.28 3.85 -3.81
CA TRP A 66 11.85 2.51 -3.43
C TRP A 66 12.04 1.53 -4.57
N ILE A 67 12.21 0.26 -4.24
CA ILE A 67 12.13 -0.84 -5.21
C ILE A 67 11.07 -1.82 -4.74
N VAL A 68 10.41 -2.48 -5.69
CA VAL A 68 9.49 -3.59 -5.40
C VAL A 68 10.34 -4.82 -5.14
N GLU A 69 10.28 -5.33 -3.92
CA GLU A 69 11.03 -6.52 -3.54
C GLU A 69 10.22 -7.80 -3.77
N SER A 70 8.91 -7.75 -3.50
CA SER A 70 8.01 -8.84 -3.79
C SER A 70 6.59 -8.34 -4.01
N GLU A 71 5.80 -9.13 -4.72
CA GLU A 71 4.44 -8.78 -5.07
C GLU A 71 3.64 -10.06 -5.33
N GLU A 72 2.62 -10.33 -4.50
CA GLU A 72 1.82 -11.55 -4.65
C GLU A 72 0.46 -11.40 -3.98
N PHE A 73 -0.54 -12.14 -4.43
CA PHE A 73 -1.78 -12.30 -3.70
C PHE A 73 -1.54 -13.21 -2.50
N SER A 74 -1.93 -12.75 -1.30
CA SER A 74 -1.72 -13.51 -0.08
C SER A 74 -2.71 -14.68 0.02
N ASN A 75 -2.20 -15.88 0.28
CA ASN A 75 -3.02 -17.05 0.57
C ASN A 75 -3.62 -17.01 1.98
N LEU A 76 -3.15 -16.07 2.80
CA LEU A 76 -3.60 -15.91 4.19
C LEU A 76 -4.70 -14.87 4.34
N SER A 77 -5.11 -14.23 3.24
CA SER A 77 -6.21 -13.28 3.28
C SER A 77 -7.51 -13.95 3.67
N ILE A 78 -8.27 -13.28 4.55
CA ILE A 78 -9.61 -13.75 4.91
C ILE A 78 -10.55 -13.65 3.70
N ASN A 79 -11.58 -14.52 3.66
CA ASN A 79 -12.48 -14.61 2.50
C ASN A 79 -13.03 -13.26 1.99
N PRO A 80 -13.49 -12.32 2.84
CA PRO A 80 -13.99 -11.04 2.33
C PRO A 80 -12.93 -10.19 1.62
N ARG A 81 -11.65 -10.48 1.82
CA ARG A 81 -10.53 -9.72 1.23
C ARG A 81 -9.75 -10.50 0.19
N LYS A 82 -10.03 -11.78 0.03
CA LYS A 82 -9.34 -12.62 -0.93
C LYS A 82 -9.49 -12.02 -2.33
N ASP A 83 -8.37 -11.90 -3.05
CA ASP A 83 -8.26 -11.30 -4.38
C ASP A 83 -8.60 -9.79 -4.41
N ARG A 84 -8.96 -9.19 -3.28
CA ARG A 84 -9.20 -7.74 -3.15
C ARG A 84 -8.00 -7.02 -2.54
N GLU A 85 -7.04 -7.75 -2.03
CA GLU A 85 -5.80 -7.20 -1.48
C GLU A 85 -4.58 -7.93 -2.03
N LYS A 86 -3.47 -7.24 -2.07
CA LYS A 86 -2.23 -7.78 -2.60
C LYS A 86 -1.08 -7.44 -1.66
N LEU A 87 -0.23 -8.43 -1.41
CA LEU A 87 1.00 -8.22 -0.64
C LEU A 87 2.06 -7.65 -1.56
N ILE A 88 2.51 -6.45 -1.26
CA ILE A 88 3.66 -5.84 -1.95
C ILE A 88 4.64 -5.38 -0.89
N VAL A 89 5.89 -5.79 -1.05
CA VAL A 89 6.98 -5.37 -0.18
C VAL A 89 7.87 -4.41 -0.96
N PHE A 90 8.03 -3.21 -0.40
CA PHE A 90 8.93 -2.19 -0.94
C PHE A 90 10.17 -2.07 -0.05
N ARG A 91 11.32 -1.92 -0.68
CA ARG A 91 12.57 -1.64 0.03
C ARG A 91 12.98 -0.20 -0.23
N LYS A 92 13.30 0.52 0.82
CA LYS A 92 13.79 1.90 0.72
C LYS A 92 15.23 1.91 0.22
N LEU A 93 15.47 2.68 -0.81
CA LEU A 93 16.80 2.89 -1.37
C LEU A 93 17.63 3.85 -0.53
#